data_d216669791b38e39d9751a7e5b386f25
#
_entry.id   d216669791b38e39d9751a7e5b386f25
#
_cell.length_a   1.000
_cell.length_b   1.000
_cell.length_c   1.000
_cell.angle_alpha   90.00
_cell.angle_beta   90.00
_cell.angle_gamma   90.00
#
_symmetry.space_group_name_H-M   'P 1'
#
loop_
_entity.id
_entity.type
_entity.pdbx_description
1 polymer ?
#
loop_
_entity_poly.entity_id
_entity_poly.type
_entity_poly.pdbx_seq_one_letter_code
_entity_poly.pdbx_strand_id
1 'polypeptide(L)'
;MPRDGGEAPPQHGAAQAVLAQFTPAVRAWFASAFVEPTAAQIAAWPAIAAGGHALIAAPTGSGKTLAAFLWALDRLVAEPPGVERPRVGPRLVYVSPLKALGYDVQRNLRAPLRGIGADLRVATRTGDTPASDRRAMMRTP
;
A
#
# COMPACT_ATOMS: atom_id res chain seq x y z
N MET A 1 -1.02 43.77 -15.03
CA MET A 1 -1.65 42.51 -14.69
C MET A 1 -0.72 41.80 -13.70
N PRO A 2 -1.01 41.75 -12.38
CA PRO A 2 -0.25 40.96 -11.43
C PRO A 2 -0.60 39.48 -11.64
N ARG A 3 0.42 38.63 -11.77
CA ARG A 3 0.27 37.18 -11.76
C ARG A 3 -0.01 36.79 -10.31
N ASP A 4 -1.22 36.26 -10.04
CA ASP A 4 -1.54 35.62 -8.80
C ASP A 4 -0.57 34.45 -8.59
N GLY A 5 0.41 34.65 -7.73
CA GLY A 5 1.20 33.60 -7.15
C GLY A 5 0.34 32.79 -6.20
N GLY A 6 -0.37 31.79 -6.71
CA GLY A 6 -1.00 30.78 -5.88
C GLY A 6 0.08 30.09 -5.07
N GLU A 7 0.25 30.49 -3.84
CA GLU A 7 1.11 29.86 -2.86
C GLU A 7 0.57 28.44 -2.62
N ALA A 8 1.30 27.43 -3.12
CA ALA A 8 0.98 26.04 -2.83
C ALA A 8 0.93 25.87 -1.31
N PRO A 9 -0.09 25.21 -0.75
CA PRO A 9 -0.19 25.02 0.71
C PRO A 9 1.09 24.34 1.19
N PRO A 10 1.60 24.71 2.37
CA PRO A 10 2.88 24.21 2.87
C PRO A 10 2.82 22.67 2.88
N GLN A 11 3.77 22.03 2.23
CA GLN A 11 3.81 20.57 2.03
C GLN A 11 3.67 19.79 3.35
N HIS A 12 4.08 20.36 4.47
CA HIS A 12 3.92 19.82 5.82
C HIS A 12 2.44 19.62 6.21
N GLY A 13 1.57 20.59 5.95
CA GLY A 13 0.15 20.46 6.25
C GLY A 13 -0.54 19.38 5.42
N ALA A 14 -0.19 19.28 4.14
CA ALA A 14 -0.71 18.23 3.26
C ALA A 14 -0.22 16.83 3.69
N ALA A 15 1.05 16.71 4.07
CA ALA A 15 1.63 15.46 4.58
C ALA A 15 0.91 14.96 5.84
N GLN A 16 0.66 15.84 6.80
CA GLN A 16 -0.07 15.50 8.01
C GLN A 16 -1.52 15.11 7.73
N ALA A 17 -2.20 15.86 6.85
CA ALA A 17 -3.59 15.58 6.48
C ALA A 17 -3.77 14.22 5.81
N VAL A 18 -2.85 13.81 4.92
CA VAL A 18 -2.93 12.50 4.29
C VAL A 18 -2.58 11.36 5.25
N LEU A 19 -1.61 11.55 6.15
CA LEU A 19 -1.27 10.55 7.16
C LEU A 19 -2.38 10.38 8.20
N ALA A 20 -3.15 11.42 8.51
CA ALA A 20 -4.29 11.34 9.43
C ALA A 20 -5.39 10.37 8.98
N GLN A 21 -5.43 10.02 7.69
CA GLN A 21 -6.40 9.07 7.13
C GLN A 21 -6.06 7.60 7.45
N PHE A 22 -4.84 7.33 7.90
CA PHE A 22 -4.38 5.98 8.26
C PHE A 22 -4.65 5.65 9.73
N THR A 23 -4.69 4.36 10.05
CA THR A 23 -4.79 3.88 11.42
C THR A 23 -3.59 4.33 12.27
N PRO A 24 -3.73 4.41 13.59
CA PRO A 24 -2.63 4.76 14.48
C PRO A 24 -1.39 3.86 14.30
N ALA A 25 -1.59 2.55 14.05
CA ALA A 25 -0.50 1.61 13.85
C ALA A 25 0.32 1.93 12.59
N VAL A 26 -0.35 2.22 11.47
CA VAL A 26 0.32 2.60 10.22
C VAL A 26 1.01 3.96 10.35
N ARG A 27 0.39 4.93 11.01
CA ARG A 27 1.02 6.23 11.26
C ARG A 27 2.28 6.13 12.11
N ALA A 28 2.24 5.34 13.19
CA ALA A 28 3.38 5.13 14.06
C ALA A 28 4.53 4.43 13.30
N TRP A 29 4.21 3.38 12.54
CA TRP A 29 5.20 2.72 11.70
C TRP A 29 5.79 3.67 10.66
N PHE A 30 4.95 4.44 9.95
CA PHE A 30 5.42 5.37 8.92
C PHE A 30 6.38 6.42 9.51
N ALA A 31 6.04 7.01 10.64
CA ALA A 31 6.87 7.99 11.33
C ALA A 31 8.20 7.40 11.82
N SER A 32 8.26 6.09 12.11
CA SER A 32 9.50 5.41 12.48
C SER A 32 10.41 5.09 11.29
N ALA A 33 9.83 4.93 10.11
CA ALA A 33 10.53 4.47 8.90
C ALA A 33 10.88 5.62 7.94
N PHE A 34 10.14 6.72 7.95
CA PHE A 34 10.25 7.83 7.01
C PHE A 34 10.10 9.17 7.72
N VAL A 35 10.78 10.18 7.21
CA VAL A 35 10.67 11.56 7.71
C VAL A 35 9.33 12.17 7.28
N GLU A 36 8.99 12.06 6.00
CA GLU A 36 7.78 12.60 5.41
C GLU A 36 7.30 11.77 4.21
N PRO A 37 6.00 11.83 3.87
CA PRO A 37 5.49 11.28 2.62
C PRO A 37 6.08 11.99 1.41
N THR A 38 6.34 11.25 0.35
CA THR A 38 6.72 11.83 -0.94
C THR A 38 5.56 12.54 -1.61
N ALA A 39 5.85 13.44 -2.55
CA ALA A 39 4.81 14.12 -3.34
C ALA A 39 3.89 13.12 -4.06
N ALA A 40 4.43 12.00 -4.55
CA ALA A 40 3.65 10.93 -5.17
C ALA A 40 2.68 10.26 -4.18
N GLN A 41 3.08 10.08 -2.94
CA GLN A 41 2.24 9.51 -1.88
C GLN A 41 1.16 10.49 -1.43
N ILE A 42 1.50 11.76 -1.23
CA ILE A 42 0.55 12.81 -0.87
C ILE A 42 -0.57 12.94 -1.93
N ALA A 43 -0.22 12.87 -3.22
CA ALA A 43 -1.19 12.94 -4.30
C ALA A 43 -2.00 11.64 -4.46
N ALA A 44 -1.37 10.47 -4.27
CA ALA A 44 -2.00 9.18 -4.55
C ALA A 44 -3.00 8.74 -3.47
N TRP A 45 -2.69 8.91 -2.17
CA TRP A 45 -3.54 8.37 -1.12
C TRP A 45 -4.95 8.93 -1.07
N PRO A 46 -5.21 10.24 -1.25
CA PRO A 46 -6.57 10.75 -1.34
C PRO A 46 -7.34 10.18 -2.55
N ALA A 47 -6.68 10.03 -3.70
CA ALA A 47 -7.29 9.46 -4.90
C ALA A 47 -7.65 7.98 -4.71
N ILE A 48 -6.78 7.20 -4.06
CA ILE A 48 -7.05 5.80 -3.73
C ILE A 48 -8.17 5.71 -2.67
N ALA A 49 -8.15 6.57 -1.67
CA ALA A 49 -9.14 6.62 -0.60
C ALA A 49 -10.55 6.92 -1.11
N ALA A 50 -10.67 7.69 -2.17
CA ALA A 50 -11.94 7.98 -2.83
C ALA A 50 -12.61 6.74 -3.47
N GLY A 51 -11.91 5.59 -3.54
CA GLY A 51 -12.45 4.31 -3.99
C GLY A 51 -12.55 4.14 -5.50
N GLY A 52 -12.03 5.10 -6.28
CA GLY A 52 -11.97 5.03 -7.73
C GLY A 52 -10.70 4.37 -8.25
N HIS A 53 -10.58 4.29 -9.59
CA HIS A 53 -9.33 3.89 -10.24
C HIS A 53 -8.31 5.02 -10.15
N ALA A 54 -7.05 4.70 -9.85
CA ALA A 54 -5.98 5.68 -9.75
C ALA A 54 -4.78 5.27 -10.63
N LEU A 55 -4.24 6.22 -11.39
CA LEU A 55 -2.99 6.07 -12.12
C LEU A 55 -1.89 6.87 -11.41
N ILE A 56 -0.85 6.20 -10.92
CA ILE A 56 0.28 6.83 -10.25
C ILE A 56 1.48 6.83 -11.19
N ALA A 57 1.72 7.97 -11.84
CA ALA A 57 2.88 8.20 -12.70
C ALA A 57 3.90 9.09 -11.96
N ALA A 58 5.08 8.54 -11.67
CA ALA A 58 6.14 9.24 -10.95
C ALA A 58 7.49 8.56 -11.23
N PRO A 59 8.63 9.25 -11.07
CA PRO A 59 9.96 8.69 -11.29
C PRO A 59 10.26 7.46 -10.41
N THR A 60 11.27 6.68 -10.81
CA THR A 60 11.78 5.58 -9.97
C THR A 60 12.28 6.13 -8.63
N GLY A 61 12.03 5.41 -7.54
CA GLY A 61 12.42 5.86 -6.20
C GLY A 61 11.45 6.83 -5.52
N SER A 62 10.38 7.29 -6.20
CA SER A 62 9.40 8.22 -5.63
C SER A 62 8.41 7.61 -4.63
N GLY A 63 8.58 6.35 -4.23
CA GLY A 63 7.70 5.70 -3.26
C GLY A 63 6.36 5.17 -3.82
N LYS A 64 6.22 5.03 -5.16
CA LYS A 64 4.99 4.52 -5.81
C LYS A 64 4.50 3.18 -5.25
N THR A 65 5.41 2.24 -5.04
CA THR A 65 5.06 0.92 -4.51
C THR A 65 4.38 1.02 -3.15
N LEU A 66 4.95 1.83 -2.25
CA LEU A 66 4.36 2.06 -0.93
C LEU A 66 3.06 2.86 -1.04
N ALA A 67 2.97 3.83 -1.96
CA ALA A 67 1.73 4.55 -2.23
C ALA A 67 0.58 3.60 -2.60
N ALA A 68 0.84 2.62 -3.47
CA ALA A 68 -0.17 1.64 -3.88
C ALA A 68 -0.57 0.67 -2.76
N PHE A 69 0.41 0.19 -1.96
CA PHE A 69 0.15 -0.87 -0.99
C PHE A 69 -0.31 -0.38 0.38
N LEU A 70 0.25 0.74 0.90
CA LEU A 70 0.06 1.11 2.30
C LEU A 70 -1.41 1.35 2.64
N TRP A 71 -2.16 1.99 1.75
CA TRP A 71 -3.59 2.20 1.93
C TRP A 71 -4.37 0.89 2.03
N ALA A 72 -4.10 -0.05 1.13
CA ALA A 72 -4.78 -1.34 1.12
C ALA A 72 -4.41 -2.17 2.36
N LEU A 73 -3.15 -2.17 2.77
CA LEU A 73 -2.69 -2.85 3.98
C LEU A 73 -3.36 -2.26 5.22
N ASP A 74 -3.44 -0.93 5.32
CA ASP A 74 -4.11 -0.25 6.42
C ASP A 74 -5.58 -0.67 6.54
N ARG A 75 -6.30 -0.73 5.43
CA ARG A 75 -7.70 -1.18 5.41
C ARG A 75 -7.84 -2.65 5.81
N LEU A 76 -6.91 -3.51 5.40
CA LEU A 76 -6.92 -4.92 5.77
C LEU A 76 -6.67 -5.13 7.29
N VAL A 77 -5.82 -4.29 7.89
CA VAL A 77 -5.49 -4.36 9.32
C VAL A 77 -6.55 -3.69 10.19
N ALA A 78 -7.20 -2.64 9.67
CA ALA A 78 -8.25 -1.90 10.38
C ALA A 78 -9.55 -2.69 10.57
N GLU A 79 -9.68 -3.87 9.95
CA GLU A 79 -10.89 -4.68 10.09
C GLU A 79 -11.06 -5.20 11.51
N PRO A 80 -12.25 -5.03 12.11
CA PRO A 80 -12.50 -5.54 13.46
C PRO A 80 -12.28 -7.06 13.52
N PRO A 81 -11.61 -7.59 14.56
CA PRO A 81 -11.56 -9.02 14.80
C PRO A 81 -12.98 -9.55 15.03
N GLY A 82 -13.31 -10.66 14.39
CA GLY A 82 -14.62 -11.32 14.56
C GLY A 82 -15.65 -11.01 13.48
N VAL A 83 -15.37 -10.18 12.50
CA VAL A 83 -16.18 -10.12 11.28
C VAL A 83 -15.83 -11.36 10.45
N GLU A 84 -16.57 -12.44 10.63
CA GLU A 84 -16.51 -13.60 9.73
C GLU A 84 -17.00 -13.20 8.34
N ARG A 85 -16.11 -12.63 7.56
CA ARG A 85 -16.33 -12.59 6.12
C ARG A 85 -15.88 -13.92 5.55
N PRO A 86 -16.65 -14.49 4.60
CA PRO A 86 -16.18 -15.66 3.89
C PRO A 86 -14.78 -15.34 3.34
N ARG A 87 -13.77 -16.03 3.83
CA ARG A 87 -12.38 -15.89 3.36
C ARG A 87 -12.25 -16.60 2.01
N VAL A 88 -12.95 -16.07 1.01
CA VAL A 88 -12.95 -16.64 -0.33
C VAL A 88 -12.10 -15.73 -1.21
N GLY A 89 -10.86 -16.14 -1.46
CA GLY A 89 -9.98 -15.50 -2.41
C GLY A 89 -9.03 -14.42 -1.84
N PRO A 90 -8.08 -13.96 -2.66
CA PRO A 90 -7.13 -12.93 -2.30
C PRO A 90 -7.84 -11.58 -2.16
N ARG A 91 -7.47 -10.82 -1.14
CA ARG A 91 -8.06 -9.51 -0.83
C ARG A 91 -7.35 -8.34 -1.50
N LEU A 92 -6.08 -8.55 -1.81
CA LEU A 92 -5.23 -7.63 -2.55
C LEU A 92 -4.46 -8.42 -3.60
N VAL A 93 -4.53 -8.01 -4.84
CA VAL A 93 -3.78 -8.62 -5.94
C VAL A 93 -2.85 -7.60 -6.56
N TYR A 94 -1.57 -7.94 -6.61
CA TYR A 94 -0.56 -7.18 -7.34
C TYR A 94 -0.14 -7.95 -8.59
N VAL A 95 -0.21 -7.29 -9.74
CA VAL A 95 0.22 -7.87 -11.03
C VAL A 95 1.46 -7.15 -11.53
N SER A 96 2.50 -7.90 -11.86
CA SER A 96 3.75 -7.38 -12.41
C SER A 96 4.14 -8.16 -13.68
N PRO A 97 4.64 -7.50 -14.73
CA PRO A 97 5.09 -8.17 -15.94
C PRO A 97 6.39 -8.96 -15.74
N LEU A 98 7.17 -8.65 -14.71
CA LEU A 98 8.46 -9.27 -14.42
C LEU A 98 8.42 -10.05 -13.10
N LYS A 99 8.85 -11.31 -13.11
CA LYS A 99 8.93 -12.18 -11.92
C LYS A 99 9.79 -11.57 -10.82
N ALA A 100 10.95 -10.99 -11.18
CA ALA A 100 11.86 -10.37 -10.24
C ALA A 100 11.19 -9.23 -9.43
N LEU A 101 10.37 -8.40 -10.08
CA LEU A 101 9.63 -7.32 -9.42
C LEU A 101 8.60 -7.87 -8.42
N GLY A 102 7.97 -9.00 -8.71
CA GLY A 102 7.05 -9.66 -7.77
C GLY A 102 7.76 -10.08 -6.48
N TYR A 103 8.93 -10.68 -6.59
CA TYR A 103 9.74 -11.06 -5.43
C TYR A 103 10.28 -9.85 -4.65
N ASP A 104 10.70 -8.78 -5.34
CA ASP A 104 11.13 -7.56 -4.70
C ASP A 104 10.00 -6.88 -3.92
N VAL A 105 8.81 -6.83 -4.50
CA VAL A 105 7.63 -6.31 -3.80
C VAL A 105 7.31 -7.15 -2.57
N GLN A 106 7.27 -8.47 -2.67
CA GLN A 106 7.04 -9.36 -1.53
C GLN A 106 8.08 -9.13 -0.42
N ARG A 107 9.35 -8.96 -0.78
CA ARG A 107 10.41 -8.68 0.20
C ARG A 107 10.21 -7.31 0.85
N ASN A 108 9.89 -6.30 0.07
CA ASN A 108 9.73 -4.92 0.54
C ASN A 108 8.47 -4.74 1.41
N LEU A 109 7.45 -5.59 1.26
CA LEU A 109 6.26 -5.59 2.12
C LEU A 109 6.50 -6.16 3.51
N ARG A 110 7.59 -6.92 3.72
CA ARG A 110 7.88 -7.52 5.05
C ARG A 110 8.09 -6.48 6.14
N ALA A 111 8.76 -5.37 5.84
CA ALA A 111 9.02 -4.32 6.82
C ALA A 111 7.72 -3.61 7.25
N PRO A 112 6.87 -3.10 6.34
CA PRO A 112 5.59 -2.54 6.73
C PRO A 112 4.68 -3.54 7.46
N LEU A 113 4.56 -4.79 6.98
CA LEU A 113 3.71 -5.79 7.63
C LEU A 113 4.14 -6.07 9.07
N ARG A 114 5.44 -6.22 9.33
CA ARG A 114 5.96 -6.40 10.69
C ARG A 114 5.77 -5.15 11.55
N GLY A 115 6.06 -3.97 10.98
CA GLY A 115 6.01 -2.71 11.72
C GLY A 115 4.62 -2.29 12.15
N ILE A 116 3.59 -2.65 11.36
CA ILE A 116 2.17 -2.40 11.70
C ILE A 116 1.52 -3.56 12.46
N GLY A 117 2.26 -4.63 12.75
CA GLY A 117 1.74 -5.81 13.46
C GLY A 117 0.70 -6.60 12.66
N ALA A 118 0.80 -6.58 11.32
CA ALA A 118 -0.17 -7.23 10.45
C ALA A 118 0.12 -8.73 10.31
N ASP A 119 -0.81 -9.58 10.70
CA ASP A 119 -0.80 -11.01 10.40
C ASP A 119 -1.51 -11.28 9.06
N LEU A 120 -0.85 -10.89 7.97
CA LEU A 120 -1.36 -11.05 6.62
C LEU A 120 -0.50 -12.06 5.84
N ARG A 121 -1.16 -13.02 5.23
CA ARG A 121 -0.51 -13.98 4.35
C ARG A 121 -0.20 -13.33 3.00
N VAL A 122 1.06 -13.35 2.60
CA VAL A 122 1.51 -12.90 1.28
C VAL A 122 1.99 -14.10 0.49
N ALA A 123 1.44 -14.31 -0.69
CA ALA A 123 1.83 -15.38 -1.60
C ALA A 123 2.19 -14.81 -2.98
N THR A 124 3.23 -15.34 -3.59
CA THR A 124 3.65 -14.96 -4.96
C THR A 124 3.36 -16.12 -5.91
N ARG A 125 2.62 -15.85 -6.99
CA ARG A 125 2.33 -16.80 -8.05
C ARG A 125 2.99 -16.37 -9.36
N THR A 126 3.84 -17.22 -9.90
CA THR A 126 4.50 -17.02 -11.20
C THR A 126 4.24 -18.21 -12.12
N GLY A 127 4.76 -18.15 -13.36
CA GLY A 127 4.74 -19.31 -14.27
C GLY A 127 5.44 -20.54 -13.70
N ASP A 128 6.46 -20.34 -12.86
CA ASP A 128 7.29 -21.41 -12.29
C ASP A 128 6.76 -21.94 -10.95
N THR A 129 5.66 -21.37 -10.42
CA THR A 129 5.08 -21.83 -9.15
C THR A 129 4.60 -23.28 -9.31
N PRO A 130 5.06 -24.22 -8.47
CA PRO A 130 4.66 -25.63 -8.53
C PRO A 130 3.15 -25.84 -8.45
N ALA A 131 2.64 -26.89 -9.08
CA ALA A 131 1.20 -27.18 -9.09
C ALA A 131 0.64 -27.47 -7.69
N SER A 132 1.45 -28.03 -6.78
CA SER A 132 1.12 -28.21 -5.36
C SER A 132 0.83 -26.87 -4.67
N ASP A 133 1.72 -25.90 -4.87
CA ASP A 133 1.64 -24.58 -4.24
C ASP A 133 0.47 -23.78 -4.81
N ARG A 134 0.24 -23.88 -6.13
CA ARG A 134 -0.94 -23.26 -6.76
C ARG A 134 -2.24 -23.79 -6.16
N ARG A 135 -2.33 -25.11 -5.92
CA ARG A 135 -3.50 -25.73 -5.26
C ARG A 135 -3.63 -25.29 -3.80
N ALA A 136 -2.52 -25.17 -3.08
CA ALA A 136 -2.53 -24.69 -1.71
C ALA A 136 -3.02 -23.24 -1.62
N MET A 137 -2.62 -22.38 -2.55
CA MET A 137 -3.10 -20.98 -2.62
C MET A 137 -4.61 -20.87 -2.89
N MET A 138 -5.21 -21.88 -3.57
CA MET A 138 -6.66 -21.88 -3.82
C MET A 138 -7.48 -22.38 -2.64
N ARG A 139 -6.89 -23.20 -1.76
CA ARG A 139 -7.58 -23.76 -0.59
C ARG A 139 -7.58 -22.82 0.61
N THR A 140 -6.51 -22.06 0.76
CA THR A 140 -6.31 -21.08 1.85
C THR A 140 -5.77 -19.80 1.25
N PRO A 141 -6.62 -19.00 0.60
CA PRO A 141 -6.25 -17.71 0.02
C PRO A 141 -5.87 -16.70 1.08
#